data_b5298d2682b0b92f95a23b89b58ddd12
#
_entry.id   b5298d2682b0b92f95a23b89b58ddd12
#
_cell.length_a   1.000
_cell.length_b   1.000
_cell.length_c   1.000
_cell.angle_alpha   90.00
_cell.angle_beta   90.00
_cell.angle_gamma   90.00
#
_symmetry.space_group_name_H-M   'P 1'
#
loop_
_entity.id
_entity.type
_entity.pdbx_description
1 polymer ?
#
loop_
_entity_poly.entity_id
_entity_poly.type
_entity_poly.pdbx_seq_one_letter_code
_entity_poly.pdbx_strand_id
1 'polypeptide(L)'
;MTLPAQLPPEAPLAMPAQRFDGRPPPLAVPAAAWGAETAPGDILARRLLLVVLTGLLATAAAAAVEDSLLQDGLGGWDVFLLLLFFPLFGWIAFGFVNAAIGFVLLMTRLHPGFVPAPSRRTAHGSRTAVLVPVHNEDVDAVYGRVERMAQAIADAGAALQFDFFILSDSGAAAGAAEEAAWATLAPRAAAPVYYRRRTDNVARKPGNIAEWIRRFGGAYDFMLMLDADSLMGGETMVGLAQVMEENPSVGLLQTVPSIIGGATLFQRWQQFASRLYGPISTAGLVWWGGSEATFWGHNALVRTRAFAEACGLPALSGPPPFGGAIMSHDMVEAALLRRRGWAVHMIMLDDSYEEYPPTLIDLAVRDRRWAQGNIQHLRLLGSSGFHWVNRMQLFIGASAFLTSPAWLVLIATGMIQALGGELNAVNSATSMQVLEVTLLLLFGPKLLSVIWALSS
;
A
#
# COMPACT_ATOMS: atom_id res chain seq x y z
N MET A 1 14.75 -38.39 14.47
CA MET A 1 15.08 -37.22 13.64
C MET A 1 15.42 -36.08 14.57
N THR A 2 16.60 -35.50 14.47
CA THR A 2 16.94 -34.28 15.22
C THR A 2 16.16 -33.12 14.60
N LEU A 3 15.47 -32.31 15.43
CA LEU A 3 14.81 -31.09 14.97
C LEU A 3 15.85 -30.18 14.30
N PRO A 4 15.50 -29.51 13.18
CA PRO A 4 16.36 -28.50 12.59
C PRO A 4 16.58 -27.34 13.59
N ALA A 5 17.62 -26.57 13.37
CA ALA A 5 17.87 -25.38 14.20
C ALA A 5 16.68 -24.42 14.10
N GLN A 6 16.19 -23.95 15.24
CA GLN A 6 15.05 -23.02 15.31
C GLN A 6 15.33 -21.68 14.61
N LEU A 7 16.61 -21.27 14.59
CA LEU A 7 17.08 -20.05 13.94
C LEU A 7 18.40 -20.31 13.19
N PRO A 8 18.67 -19.59 12.11
CA PRO A 8 19.94 -19.63 11.42
C PRO A 8 21.02 -18.88 12.25
N PRO A 9 22.30 -19.00 11.86
CA PRO A 9 23.36 -18.17 12.42
C PRO A 9 23.05 -16.68 12.28
N GLU A 10 23.36 -15.91 13.32
CA GLU A 10 23.17 -14.46 13.28
C GLU A 10 24.15 -13.80 12.31
N ALA A 11 23.63 -12.87 11.51
CA ALA A 11 24.35 -11.99 10.61
C ALA A 11 23.81 -10.56 10.78
N PRO A 12 24.32 -9.82 11.77
CA PRO A 12 23.76 -8.53 12.15
C PRO A 12 23.85 -7.49 11.04
N LEU A 13 22.78 -6.68 10.90
CA LEU A 13 22.77 -5.50 10.03
C LEU A 13 22.23 -4.29 10.82
N ALA A 14 23.02 -3.22 10.86
CA ALA A 14 22.62 -2.01 11.59
C ALA A 14 21.40 -1.34 10.95
N MET A 15 20.42 -0.97 11.79
CA MET A 15 19.22 -0.26 11.36
C MET A 15 19.04 0.99 12.25
N PRO A 16 19.68 2.11 11.91
CA PRO A 16 19.65 3.32 12.72
C PRO A 16 18.28 4.01 12.61
N ALA A 17 17.80 4.57 13.72
CA ALA A 17 16.58 5.38 13.73
C ALA A 17 16.75 6.63 12.85
N GLN A 18 15.75 6.90 12.03
CA GLN A 18 15.73 8.06 11.13
C GLN A 18 15.26 9.32 11.87
N ARG A 19 15.68 10.49 11.37
CA ARG A 19 15.19 11.77 11.84
C ARG A 19 14.32 12.41 10.76
N PHE A 20 13.23 13.01 11.14
CA PHE A 20 12.31 13.73 10.23
C PHE A 20 12.62 15.22 10.12
N ASP A 21 13.35 15.75 11.12
CA ASP A 21 13.86 17.11 11.16
C ASP A 21 15.29 17.19 10.57
N GLY A 22 15.66 18.37 10.10
CA GLY A 22 17.00 18.66 9.62
C GLY A 22 17.32 18.15 8.21
N ARG A 23 18.62 18.21 7.85
CA ARG A 23 19.08 17.77 6.53
C ARG A 23 18.92 16.26 6.36
N PRO A 24 18.35 15.80 5.22
CA PRO A 24 18.33 14.36 4.95
C PRO A 24 19.76 13.82 4.91
N PRO A 25 19.97 12.55 5.30
CA PRO A 25 21.26 11.92 5.15
C PRO A 25 21.66 11.89 3.67
N PRO A 26 22.97 11.81 3.34
CA PRO A 26 23.42 11.70 1.96
C PRO A 26 22.80 10.48 1.28
N LEU A 27 22.64 10.54 -0.05
CA LEU A 27 22.10 9.46 -0.85
C LEU A 27 22.93 8.20 -0.64
N ALA A 28 22.24 7.08 -0.42
CA ALA A 28 22.88 5.76 -0.28
C ALA A 28 23.32 5.20 -1.64
N VAL A 29 22.61 5.60 -2.72
CA VAL A 29 22.88 5.20 -4.10
C VAL A 29 23.43 6.40 -4.85
N PRO A 30 24.56 6.30 -5.56
CA PRO A 30 25.05 7.37 -6.40
C PRO A 30 24.02 7.76 -7.45
N ALA A 31 23.86 9.07 -7.71
CA ALA A 31 22.91 9.57 -8.71
C ALA A 31 23.11 8.95 -10.12
N ALA A 32 24.32 8.57 -10.46
CA ALA A 32 24.64 7.86 -11.71
C ALA A 32 24.07 6.43 -11.79
N ALA A 33 23.77 5.79 -10.65
CA ALA A 33 23.10 4.48 -10.59
C ALA A 33 21.59 4.58 -10.80
N TRP A 34 21.07 5.80 -10.87
CA TRP A 34 19.67 6.10 -11.04
C TRP A 34 19.26 6.23 -12.51
N GLY A 35 19.92 5.60 -13.42
CA GLY A 35 19.66 5.71 -14.85
C GLY A 35 18.19 5.84 -15.24
N ALA A 36 17.89 6.01 -16.49
CA ALA A 36 16.55 6.11 -17.06
C ALA A 36 15.59 4.96 -16.64
N GLU A 37 16.14 3.91 -16.05
CA GLU A 37 15.46 2.70 -15.58
C GLU A 37 14.58 2.93 -14.31
N THR A 38 14.76 4.02 -13.56
CA THR A 38 14.03 4.27 -12.33
C THR A 38 12.84 5.20 -12.46
N ALA A 39 12.79 6.01 -13.52
CA ALA A 39 11.62 6.83 -13.84
C ALA A 39 11.57 7.06 -15.35
N PRO A 40 10.41 6.89 -16.01
CA PRO A 40 10.26 7.25 -17.41
C PRO A 40 10.48 8.74 -17.61
N GLY A 41 11.05 9.13 -18.76
CA GLY A 41 11.34 10.54 -19.08
C GLY A 41 10.09 11.44 -19.08
N ASP A 42 8.91 10.85 -19.28
CA ASP A 42 7.61 11.52 -19.31
C ASP A 42 6.87 11.51 -17.96
N ILE A 43 7.49 11.04 -16.86
CA ILE A 43 6.80 10.89 -15.55
C ILE A 43 6.18 12.20 -15.04
N LEU A 44 6.84 13.32 -15.29
CA LEU A 44 6.30 14.64 -14.92
C LEU A 44 5.04 14.96 -15.73
N ALA A 45 5.05 14.69 -17.04
CA ALA A 45 3.88 14.89 -17.90
C ALA A 45 2.69 14.02 -17.47
N ARG A 46 2.94 12.76 -17.11
CA ARG A 46 1.92 11.85 -16.57
C ARG A 46 1.26 12.42 -15.31
N ARG A 47 2.06 12.89 -14.39
CA ARG A 47 1.59 13.49 -13.13
C ARG A 47 0.85 14.80 -13.34
N LEU A 48 1.36 15.65 -14.23
CA LEU A 48 0.69 16.88 -14.60
C LEU A 48 -0.67 16.61 -15.26
N LEU A 49 -0.74 15.65 -16.17
CA LEU A 49 -2.00 15.25 -16.78
C LEU A 49 -3.03 14.82 -15.73
N LEU A 50 -2.65 13.96 -14.78
CA LEU A 50 -3.53 13.52 -13.70
C LEU A 50 -4.02 14.71 -12.85
N VAL A 51 -3.12 15.57 -12.41
CA VAL A 51 -3.44 16.72 -11.53
C VAL A 51 -4.29 17.74 -12.27
N VAL A 52 -3.94 18.08 -13.51
CA VAL A 52 -4.67 19.06 -14.31
C VAL A 52 -6.07 18.59 -14.63
N LEU A 53 -6.26 17.35 -15.08
CA LEU A 53 -7.59 16.81 -15.36
C LEU A 53 -8.46 16.76 -14.10
N THR A 54 -7.87 16.32 -12.96
CA THR A 54 -8.57 16.34 -11.67
C THR A 54 -8.98 17.75 -11.26
N GLY A 55 -8.04 18.71 -11.36
CA GLY A 55 -8.30 20.11 -11.04
C GLY A 55 -9.35 20.76 -11.93
N LEU A 56 -9.32 20.49 -13.24
CA LEU A 56 -10.33 21.00 -14.19
C LEU A 56 -11.74 20.47 -13.86
N LEU A 57 -11.86 19.19 -13.56
CA LEU A 57 -13.15 18.60 -13.18
C LEU A 57 -13.66 19.17 -11.85
N ALA A 58 -12.78 19.30 -10.84
CA ALA A 58 -13.16 19.87 -9.55
C ALA A 58 -13.56 21.35 -9.68
N THR A 59 -12.82 22.14 -10.47
CA THR A 59 -13.12 23.55 -10.70
C THR A 59 -14.42 23.74 -11.47
N ALA A 60 -14.66 22.93 -12.52
CA ALA A 60 -15.88 23.00 -13.29
C ALA A 60 -17.13 22.69 -12.44
N ALA A 61 -17.01 21.66 -11.56
CA ALA A 61 -18.11 21.34 -10.64
C ALA A 61 -18.32 22.41 -9.58
N ALA A 62 -17.25 22.99 -9.02
CA ALA A 62 -17.36 24.08 -8.06
C ALA A 62 -17.97 25.34 -8.67
N ALA A 63 -17.61 25.69 -9.91
CA ALA A 63 -18.22 26.80 -10.64
C ALA A 63 -19.71 26.57 -10.89
N ALA A 64 -20.13 25.34 -11.23
CA ALA A 64 -21.54 25.03 -11.38
C ALA A 64 -22.32 25.14 -10.06
N VAL A 65 -21.70 24.74 -8.93
CA VAL A 65 -22.32 24.91 -7.60
C VAL A 65 -22.40 26.40 -7.24
N GLU A 66 -21.34 27.17 -7.50
CA GLU A 66 -21.31 28.63 -7.28
C GLU A 66 -22.42 29.32 -8.06
N ASP A 67 -22.57 29.04 -9.36
CA ASP A 67 -23.66 29.56 -10.20
C ASP A 67 -25.05 29.27 -9.61
N SER A 68 -25.22 28.10 -9.01
CA SER A 68 -26.46 27.72 -8.34
C SER A 68 -26.74 28.52 -7.07
N LEU A 69 -25.70 28.95 -6.36
CA LEU A 69 -25.76 29.70 -5.10
C LEU A 69 -25.82 31.23 -5.28
N LEU A 70 -25.34 31.73 -6.44
CA LEU A 70 -25.21 33.18 -6.72
C LEU A 70 -26.56 33.91 -6.92
N GLN A 71 -27.70 33.23 -7.02
CA GLN A 71 -28.96 33.86 -7.31
C GLN A 71 -29.39 34.89 -6.25
N ASP A 72 -28.97 34.72 -5.01
CA ASP A 72 -29.25 35.62 -3.89
C ASP A 72 -27.99 36.33 -3.34
N GLY A 73 -26.82 36.16 -4.01
CA GLY A 73 -25.51 36.61 -3.54
C GLY A 73 -24.86 35.59 -2.59
N LEU A 74 -23.50 35.48 -2.64
CA LEU A 74 -22.74 34.55 -1.80
C LEU A 74 -22.77 34.97 -0.34
N GLY A 75 -23.39 34.19 0.48
CA GLY A 75 -23.32 34.28 1.96
C GLY A 75 -22.13 33.55 2.53
N GLY A 76 -21.86 33.71 3.83
CA GLY A 76 -20.76 33.01 4.51
C GLY A 76 -20.92 31.48 4.50
N TRP A 77 -22.15 30.98 4.53
CA TRP A 77 -22.45 29.55 4.45
C TRP A 77 -22.17 28.97 3.06
N ASP A 78 -22.41 29.73 2.01
CA ASP A 78 -22.16 29.28 0.62
C ASP A 78 -20.66 29.14 0.38
N VAL A 79 -19.88 30.11 0.85
CA VAL A 79 -18.41 30.01 0.82
C VAL A 79 -17.91 28.80 1.59
N PHE A 80 -18.48 28.54 2.77
CA PHE A 80 -18.11 27.35 3.56
C PHE A 80 -18.47 26.05 2.83
N LEU A 81 -19.64 25.96 2.20
CA LEU A 81 -20.01 24.80 1.39
C LEU A 81 -19.08 24.59 0.21
N LEU A 82 -18.72 25.64 -0.53
CA LEU A 82 -17.77 25.56 -1.64
C LEU A 82 -16.37 25.13 -1.19
N LEU A 83 -15.90 25.62 -0.04
CA LEU A 83 -14.63 25.19 0.54
C LEU A 83 -14.60 23.71 0.95
N LEU A 84 -15.73 23.15 1.35
CA LEU A 84 -15.87 21.70 1.61
C LEU A 84 -16.09 20.92 0.31
N PHE A 85 -16.91 21.42 -0.58
CA PHE A 85 -17.29 20.73 -1.82
C PHE A 85 -16.07 20.52 -2.73
N PHE A 86 -15.27 21.55 -2.95
CA PHE A 86 -14.14 21.50 -3.88
C PHE A 86 -13.16 20.33 -3.60
N PRO A 87 -12.60 20.16 -2.38
CA PRO A 87 -11.71 19.04 -2.12
C PRO A 87 -12.42 17.68 -2.11
N LEU A 88 -13.68 17.61 -1.68
CA LEU A 88 -14.46 16.38 -1.70
C LEU A 88 -14.77 15.92 -3.12
N PHE A 89 -15.16 16.83 -3.97
CA PHE A 89 -15.38 16.54 -5.39
C PHE A 89 -14.06 16.22 -6.10
N GLY A 90 -12.99 16.95 -5.76
CA GLY A 90 -11.64 16.68 -6.25
C GLY A 90 -11.17 15.26 -5.93
N TRP A 91 -11.54 14.73 -4.75
CA TRP A 91 -11.28 13.34 -4.38
C TRP A 91 -11.97 12.34 -5.31
N ILE A 92 -13.24 12.58 -5.63
CA ILE A 92 -14.00 11.73 -6.56
C ILE A 92 -13.41 11.84 -7.97
N ALA A 93 -13.13 13.05 -8.43
CA ALA A 93 -12.53 13.31 -9.74
C ALA A 93 -11.16 12.66 -9.89
N PHE A 94 -10.30 12.70 -8.85
CA PHE A 94 -9.02 12.01 -8.83
C PHE A 94 -9.17 10.50 -9.03
N GLY A 95 -10.10 9.87 -8.29
CA GLY A 95 -10.39 8.44 -8.43
C GLY A 95 -10.86 8.07 -9.83
N PHE A 96 -11.75 8.88 -10.42
CA PHE A 96 -12.22 8.69 -11.78
C PHE A 96 -11.11 8.84 -12.83
N VAL A 97 -10.33 9.93 -12.78
CA VAL A 97 -9.24 10.18 -13.74
C VAL A 97 -8.18 9.08 -13.65
N ASN A 98 -7.80 8.68 -12.43
CA ASN A 98 -6.86 7.57 -12.24
C ASN A 98 -7.38 6.27 -12.87
N ALA A 99 -8.64 5.91 -12.64
CA ALA A 99 -9.23 4.70 -13.19
C ALA A 99 -9.41 4.79 -14.73
N ALA A 100 -9.77 5.96 -15.26
CA ALA A 100 -9.89 6.17 -16.70
C ALA A 100 -8.55 6.02 -17.43
N ILE A 101 -7.46 6.55 -16.86
CA ILE A 101 -6.10 6.35 -17.37
C ILE A 101 -5.77 4.86 -17.37
N GLY A 102 -5.99 4.16 -16.24
CA GLY A 102 -5.72 2.73 -16.14
C GLY A 102 -6.54 1.89 -17.11
N PHE A 103 -7.81 2.25 -17.31
CA PHE A 103 -8.66 1.62 -18.34
C PHE A 103 -8.06 1.75 -19.74
N VAL A 104 -7.65 2.96 -20.14
CA VAL A 104 -7.01 3.18 -21.47
C VAL A 104 -5.75 2.33 -21.60
N LEU A 105 -4.90 2.30 -20.58
CA LEU A 105 -3.66 1.52 -20.60
C LEU A 105 -3.93 0.02 -20.80
N LEU A 106 -4.87 -0.54 -20.04
CA LEU A 106 -5.20 -1.96 -20.13
C LEU A 106 -5.89 -2.32 -21.46
N MET A 107 -6.82 -1.48 -21.94
CA MET A 107 -7.48 -1.67 -23.23
C MET A 107 -6.51 -1.60 -24.41
N THR A 108 -5.51 -0.76 -24.34
CA THR A 108 -4.45 -0.63 -25.36
C THR A 108 -3.28 -1.57 -25.14
N ARG A 109 -3.32 -2.40 -24.08
CA ARG A 109 -2.24 -3.32 -23.69
C ARG A 109 -0.89 -2.63 -23.48
N LEU A 110 -0.91 -1.36 -23.10
CA LEU A 110 0.29 -0.63 -22.72
C LEU A 110 0.66 -1.01 -21.28
N HIS A 111 1.93 -1.35 -21.09
CA HIS A 111 2.43 -1.67 -19.75
C HIS A 111 2.38 -0.43 -18.87
N PRO A 112 1.65 -0.44 -17.72
CA PRO A 112 1.49 0.75 -16.90
C PRO A 112 2.77 1.10 -16.15
N GLY A 113 3.56 0.09 -15.75
CA GLY A 113 4.75 0.23 -14.92
C GLY A 113 6.00 0.50 -15.75
N PHE A 114 7.03 0.93 -15.04
CA PHE A 114 8.35 1.18 -15.61
C PHE A 114 9.28 -0.03 -15.48
N VAL A 115 9.14 -0.79 -14.40
CA VAL A 115 9.92 -2.03 -14.21
C VAL A 115 9.26 -3.15 -15.01
N PRO A 116 9.99 -3.78 -15.95
CA PRO A 116 9.43 -4.86 -16.75
C PRO A 116 9.06 -6.07 -15.87
N ALA A 117 8.10 -6.85 -16.32
CA ALA A 117 7.82 -8.15 -15.73
C ALA A 117 9.09 -9.04 -15.78
N PRO A 118 9.26 -9.96 -14.82
CA PRO A 118 10.45 -10.80 -14.76
C PRO A 118 10.67 -11.57 -16.07
N SER A 119 11.91 -11.57 -16.56
CA SER A 119 12.30 -12.43 -17.65
C SER A 119 12.39 -13.87 -17.11
N ARG A 120 11.91 -14.87 -17.86
CA ARG A 120 12.02 -16.30 -17.47
C ARG A 120 13.47 -16.78 -17.45
N ARG A 121 14.33 -16.20 -16.62
CA ARG A 121 15.70 -16.66 -16.40
C ARG A 121 15.75 -17.48 -15.11
N THR A 122 16.34 -18.66 -15.22
CA THR A 122 16.22 -19.77 -14.27
C THR A 122 17.15 -19.74 -13.06
N ALA A 123 18.05 -18.78 -12.92
CA ALA A 123 18.94 -18.73 -11.77
C ALA A 123 19.18 -17.27 -11.34
N HIS A 124 18.86 -16.98 -10.11
CA HIS A 124 19.31 -15.78 -9.40
C HIS A 124 20.28 -16.21 -8.29
N GLY A 125 21.29 -15.37 -8.02
CA GLY A 125 22.32 -15.68 -7.02
C GLY A 125 21.99 -15.15 -5.63
N SER A 126 21.00 -14.27 -5.53
CA SER A 126 20.63 -13.59 -4.29
C SER A 126 19.87 -14.50 -3.32
N ARG A 127 20.10 -14.27 -2.01
CA ARG A 127 19.34 -14.91 -0.94
C ARG A 127 18.17 -14.03 -0.50
N THR A 128 17.01 -14.63 -0.41
CA THR A 128 15.75 -13.96 -0.01
C THR A 128 15.20 -14.57 1.29
N ALA A 129 14.92 -13.74 2.28
CA ALA A 129 14.15 -14.14 3.46
C ALA A 129 12.67 -13.82 3.26
N VAL A 130 11.78 -14.80 3.40
CA VAL A 130 10.33 -14.61 3.42
C VAL A 130 9.90 -14.39 4.86
N LEU A 131 9.48 -13.16 5.19
CA LEU A 131 9.09 -12.76 6.54
C LEU A 131 7.59 -12.82 6.70
N VAL A 132 7.12 -13.64 7.63
CA VAL A 132 5.70 -13.83 7.98
C VAL A 132 5.50 -13.41 9.44
N PRO A 133 5.22 -12.13 9.73
CA PRO A 133 4.86 -11.67 11.06
C PRO A 133 3.50 -12.22 11.47
N VAL A 134 3.40 -12.76 12.70
CA VAL A 134 2.16 -13.34 13.25
C VAL A 134 1.87 -12.80 14.64
N HIS A 135 0.58 -12.64 14.98
CA HIS A 135 0.13 -12.17 16.27
C HIS A 135 -1.25 -12.73 16.65
N ASN A 136 -1.28 -13.96 17.20
CA ASN A 136 -2.49 -14.69 17.59
C ASN A 136 -3.42 -15.06 16.42
N GLU A 137 -2.88 -15.26 15.23
CA GLU A 137 -3.61 -15.79 14.06
C GLU A 137 -3.84 -17.30 14.18
N ASP A 138 -4.70 -17.83 13.30
CA ASP A 138 -4.94 -19.25 13.16
C ASP A 138 -3.67 -19.97 12.71
N VAL A 139 -3.15 -20.84 13.58
CA VAL A 139 -1.88 -21.54 13.38
C VAL A 139 -1.91 -22.44 12.16
N ASP A 140 -2.99 -23.22 11.98
CA ASP A 140 -3.10 -24.17 10.87
C ASP A 140 -3.16 -23.43 9.53
N ALA A 141 -3.87 -22.31 9.48
CA ALA A 141 -3.97 -21.50 8.29
C ALA A 141 -2.61 -20.87 7.92
N VAL A 142 -1.90 -20.27 8.88
CA VAL A 142 -0.57 -19.65 8.65
C VAL A 142 0.44 -20.71 8.19
N TYR A 143 0.58 -21.80 8.94
CA TYR A 143 1.57 -22.82 8.63
C TYR A 143 1.25 -23.57 7.33
N GLY A 144 -0.03 -23.77 7.01
CA GLY A 144 -0.45 -24.33 5.72
C GLY A 144 -0.10 -23.41 4.54
N ARG A 145 -0.17 -22.08 4.69
CA ARG A 145 0.29 -21.12 3.65
C ARG A 145 1.81 -21.16 3.50
N VAL A 146 2.55 -21.16 4.60
CA VAL A 146 4.02 -21.25 4.57
C VAL A 146 4.47 -22.54 3.89
N GLU A 147 3.85 -23.68 4.21
CA GLU A 147 4.16 -24.97 3.57
C GLU A 147 3.92 -24.93 2.06
N ARG A 148 2.78 -24.38 1.63
CA ARG A 148 2.47 -24.22 0.19
C ARG A 148 3.47 -23.33 -0.53
N MET A 149 3.84 -22.19 0.08
CA MET A 149 4.83 -21.29 -0.52
C MET A 149 6.22 -21.91 -0.58
N ALA A 150 6.64 -22.65 0.47
CA ALA A 150 7.90 -23.38 0.46
C ALA A 150 7.94 -24.47 -0.63
N GLN A 151 6.82 -25.18 -0.82
CA GLN A 151 6.70 -26.16 -1.91
C GLN A 151 6.73 -25.46 -3.28
N ALA A 152 6.00 -24.35 -3.46
CA ALA A 152 5.96 -23.61 -4.72
C ALA A 152 7.34 -23.07 -5.12
N ILE A 153 8.15 -22.62 -4.16
CA ILE A 153 9.55 -22.21 -4.39
C ILE A 153 10.42 -23.40 -4.81
N ALA A 154 10.21 -24.57 -4.20
CA ALA A 154 10.94 -25.78 -4.57
C ALA A 154 10.56 -26.26 -5.98
N ASP A 155 9.28 -26.19 -6.33
CA ASP A 155 8.77 -26.53 -7.67
C ASP A 155 9.33 -25.56 -8.74
N ALA A 156 9.56 -24.30 -8.36
CA ALA A 156 10.27 -23.30 -9.19
C ALA A 156 11.81 -23.49 -9.23
N GLY A 157 12.34 -24.52 -8.54
CA GLY A 157 13.77 -24.82 -8.53
C GLY A 157 14.64 -23.85 -7.69
N ALA A 158 14.05 -23.08 -6.78
CA ALA A 158 14.73 -22.02 -6.03
C ALA A 158 14.78 -22.24 -4.51
N ALA A 159 14.59 -23.48 -4.03
CA ALA A 159 14.54 -23.79 -2.59
C ALA A 159 15.79 -23.36 -1.79
N LEU A 160 16.96 -23.31 -2.43
CA LEU A 160 18.22 -22.94 -1.79
C LEU A 160 18.42 -21.42 -1.63
N GLN A 161 17.63 -20.62 -2.36
CA GLN A 161 17.71 -19.16 -2.35
C GLN A 161 16.73 -18.51 -1.39
N PHE A 162 15.73 -19.27 -0.89
CA PHE A 162 14.68 -18.75 -0.03
C PHE A 162 14.64 -19.42 1.32
N ASP A 163 14.63 -18.62 2.39
CA ASP A 163 14.41 -19.04 3.76
C ASP A 163 13.15 -18.39 4.32
N PHE A 164 12.28 -19.16 4.97
CA PHE A 164 11.05 -18.66 5.57
C PHE A 164 11.25 -18.38 7.06
N PHE A 165 10.74 -17.24 7.52
CA PHE A 165 10.79 -16.82 8.92
C PHE A 165 9.38 -16.52 9.43
N ILE A 166 8.90 -17.30 10.38
CA ILE A 166 7.69 -17.03 11.15
C ILE A 166 8.11 -16.17 12.35
N LEU A 167 7.68 -14.91 12.34
CA LEU A 167 8.09 -13.88 13.30
C LEU A 167 6.93 -13.59 14.26
N SER A 168 6.89 -14.31 15.38
CA SER A 168 5.78 -14.27 16.31
C SER A 168 5.90 -13.13 17.33
N ASP A 169 4.80 -12.39 17.49
CA ASP A 169 4.49 -11.46 18.58
C ASP A 169 3.33 -11.96 19.46
N SER A 170 2.98 -13.24 19.33
CA SER A 170 1.84 -13.87 19.99
C SER A 170 2.05 -14.08 21.49
N GLY A 171 0.95 -14.13 22.23
CA GLY A 171 0.95 -14.47 23.64
C GLY A 171 1.46 -15.89 23.92
N ALA A 172 1.67 -16.21 25.19
CA ALA A 172 2.32 -17.49 25.57
C ALA A 172 1.56 -18.73 25.08
N ALA A 173 0.23 -18.75 25.16
CA ALA A 173 -0.58 -19.89 24.76
C ALA A 173 -0.55 -20.11 23.23
N ALA A 174 -0.77 -19.05 22.45
CA ALA A 174 -0.67 -19.12 20.99
C ALA A 174 0.75 -19.44 20.53
N GLY A 175 1.78 -18.82 21.15
CA GLY A 175 3.18 -19.10 20.86
C GLY A 175 3.60 -20.56 21.09
N ALA A 176 3.04 -21.25 22.10
CA ALA A 176 3.29 -22.67 22.30
C ALA A 176 2.68 -23.53 21.17
N ALA A 177 1.48 -23.17 20.70
CA ALA A 177 0.85 -23.85 19.54
C ALA A 177 1.64 -23.60 18.24
N GLU A 178 2.10 -22.38 18.02
CA GLU A 178 2.95 -22.02 16.87
C GLU A 178 4.28 -22.81 16.88
N GLU A 179 4.94 -22.92 18.03
CA GLU A 179 6.19 -23.67 18.17
C GLU A 179 5.99 -25.18 17.90
N ALA A 180 4.88 -25.77 18.36
CA ALA A 180 4.52 -27.15 18.07
C ALA A 180 4.27 -27.36 16.57
N ALA A 181 3.58 -26.45 15.92
CA ALA A 181 3.33 -26.50 14.48
C ALA A 181 4.64 -26.35 13.69
N TRP A 182 5.53 -25.44 14.11
CA TRP A 182 6.86 -25.31 13.52
C TRP A 182 7.66 -26.60 13.63
N ALA A 183 7.71 -27.23 14.81
CA ALA A 183 8.43 -28.47 15.03
C ALA A 183 7.91 -29.61 14.12
N THR A 184 6.64 -29.56 13.74
CA THR A 184 6.03 -30.52 12.81
C THR A 184 6.36 -30.19 11.34
N LEU A 185 6.33 -28.92 10.96
CA LEU A 185 6.54 -28.47 9.57
C LEU A 185 8.02 -28.46 9.18
N ALA A 186 8.90 -27.90 10.00
CA ALA A 186 10.28 -27.59 9.63
C ALA A 186 11.08 -28.81 9.12
N PRO A 187 10.95 -30.04 9.68
CA PRO A 187 11.69 -31.21 9.17
C PRO A 187 11.27 -31.69 7.77
N ARG A 188 10.07 -31.30 7.29
CA ARG A 188 9.47 -31.79 6.04
C ARG A 188 9.28 -30.68 4.99
N ALA A 189 9.49 -29.44 5.38
CA ALA A 189 9.34 -28.32 4.47
C ALA A 189 10.36 -28.40 3.32
N ALA A 190 9.90 -28.03 2.11
CA ALA A 190 10.70 -28.07 0.90
C ALA A 190 11.79 -26.97 0.83
N ALA A 191 11.67 -25.95 1.68
CA ALA A 191 12.67 -24.91 1.92
C ALA A 191 12.81 -24.67 3.42
N PRO A 192 13.93 -24.09 3.92
CA PRO A 192 14.14 -23.85 5.34
C PRO A 192 13.06 -22.97 5.96
N VAL A 193 12.51 -23.40 7.10
CA VAL A 193 11.49 -22.65 7.86
C VAL A 193 12.02 -22.43 9.27
N TYR A 194 12.17 -21.19 9.67
CA TYR A 194 12.61 -20.75 10.98
C TYR A 194 11.47 -20.12 11.77
N TYR A 195 11.52 -20.27 13.09
CA TYR A 195 10.55 -19.69 14.02
C TYR A 195 11.22 -18.87 15.09
N ARG A 196 10.72 -17.64 15.31
CA ARG A 196 11.17 -16.79 16.40
C ARG A 196 9.97 -16.10 17.05
N ARG A 197 9.88 -16.19 18.37
CA ARG A 197 8.91 -15.43 19.16
C ARG A 197 9.59 -14.38 20.02
N ARG A 198 9.05 -13.15 20.02
CA ARG A 198 9.42 -12.09 20.96
C ARG A 198 8.51 -12.15 22.20
N THR A 199 9.05 -11.76 23.35
CA THR A 199 8.27 -11.58 24.58
C THR A 199 7.61 -10.20 24.64
N ASP A 200 8.31 -9.18 24.11
CA ASP A 200 7.87 -7.79 24.12
C ASP A 200 7.50 -7.35 22.70
N ASN A 201 6.21 -7.07 22.48
CA ASN A 201 5.69 -6.59 21.19
C ASN A 201 5.96 -5.08 21.00
N VAL A 202 7.22 -4.65 21.13
CA VAL A 202 7.63 -3.26 20.97
C VAL A 202 7.54 -2.87 19.49
N ALA A 203 6.83 -1.76 19.22
CA ALA A 203 6.57 -1.23 17.88
C ALA A 203 5.90 -2.23 16.93
N ARG A 204 5.29 -3.30 17.43
CA ARG A 204 4.48 -4.27 16.67
C ARG A 204 5.22 -4.81 15.43
N LYS A 205 4.55 -4.98 14.27
CA LYS A 205 5.12 -5.49 13.03
C LYS A 205 6.42 -4.77 12.59
N PRO A 206 6.51 -3.43 12.53
CA PRO A 206 7.78 -2.76 12.19
C PRO A 206 8.91 -3.09 13.15
N GLY A 207 8.62 -3.13 14.46
CA GLY A 207 9.61 -3.50 15.47
C GLY A 207 10.07 -4.95 15.36
N ASN A 208 9.16 -5.84 14.98
CA ASN A 208 9.45 -7.25 14.74
C ASN A 208 10.41 -7.44 13.55
N ILE A 209 10.11 -6.77 12.44
CA ILE A 209 10.96 -6.76 11.24
C ILE A 209 12.32 -6.10 11.53
N ALA A 210 12.32 -4.97 12.24
CA ALA A 210 13.56 -4.28 12.60
C ALA A 210 14.48 -5.12 13.49
N GLU A 211 13.93 -5.91 14.42
CA GLU A 211 14.72 -6.85 15.22
C GLU A 211 15.28 -7.98 14.36
N TRP A 212 14.48 -8.52 13.44
CA TRP A 212 14.96 -9.54 12.50
C TRP A 212 16.13 -9.00 11.67
N ILE A 213 16.01 -7.79 11.11
CA ILE A 213 17.09 -7.15 10.34
C ILE A 213 18.37 -7.02 11.18
N ARG A 214 18.26 -6.55 12.43
CA ARG A 214 19.42 -6.37 13.31
C ARG A 214 20.12 -7.68 13.65
N ARG A 215 19.42 -8.80 13.63
CA ARG A 215 19.98 -10.12 13.96
C ARG A 215 20.44 -10.90 12.73
N PHE A 216 19.67 -10.88 11.66
CA PHE A 216 19.84 -11.79 10.53
C PHE A 216 19.97 -11.09 9.17
N GLY A 217 19.65 -9.80 9.09
CA GLY A 217 19.54 -9.07 7.83
C GLY A 217 20.80 -9.06 6.97
N GLY A 218 21.97 -9.19 7.57
CA GLY A 218 23.25 -9.23 6.84
C GLY A 218 23.47 -10.49 5.99
N ALA A 219 22.69 -11.55 6.21
CA ALA A 219 22.78 -12.79 5.44
C ALA A 219 21.89 -12.80 4.18
N TYR A 220 21.02 -11.80 3.99
CA TYR A 220 20.00 -11.77 2.92
C TYR A 220 20.09 -10.50 2.09
N ASP A 221 20.11 -10.68 0.78
CA ASP A 221 20.06 -9.57 -0.19
C ASP A 221 18.69 -8.93 -0.20
N PHE A 222 17.65 -9.77 -0.14
CA PHE A 222 16.26 -9.35 -0.16
C PHE A 222 15.47 -9.94 0.99
N MET A 223 14.39 -9.25 1.36
CA MET A 223 13.34 -9.75 2.25
C MET A 223 11.98 -9.55 1.59
N LEU A 224 11.21 -10.63 1.48
CA LEU A 224 9.83 -10.61 1.06
C LEU A 224 8.94 -10.43 2.29
N MET A 225 8.31 -9.27 2.39
CA MET A 225 7.44 -8.94 3.52
C MET A 225 6.02 -9.39 3.22
N LEU A 226 5.49 -10.27 4.02
CA LEU A 226 4.13 -10.80 3.94
C LEU A 226 3.33 -10.43 5.19
N ASP A 227 2.02 -10.63 5.14
CA ASP A 227 1.15 -10.75 6.31
C ASP A 227 0.82 -12.22 6.57
N ALA A 228 0.23 -12.52 7.71
CA ALA A 228 -0.12 -13.88 8.10
C ALA A 228 -1.17 -14.54 7.16
N ASP A 229 -1.95 -13.72 6.46
CA ASP A 229 -2.97 -14.10 5.49
C ASP A 229 -2.49 -14.06 4.02
N SER A 230 -1.24 -13.64 3.78
CA SER A 230 -0.65 -13.57 2.45
C SER A 230 -0.33 -14.94 1.88
N LEU A 231 -0.51 -15.09 0.56
CA LEU A 231 -0.08 -16.24 -0.21
C LEU A 231 0.52 -15.76 -1.54
N MET A 232 1.67 -16.31 -1.94
CA MET A 232 2.34 -15.94 -3.19
C MET A 232 2.85 -17.17 -3.94
N GLY A 233 2.75 -17.15 -5.26
CA GLY A 233 3.25 -18.21 -6.14
C GLY A 233 4.77 -18.26 -6.18
N GLY A 234 5.35 -19.45 -6.38
CA GLY A 234 6.80 -19.64 -6.42
C GLY A 234 7.46 -18.87 -7.57
N GLU A 235 6.90 -18.96 -8.76
CA GLU A 235 7.37 -18.21 -9.95
C GLU A 235 7.32 -16.69 -9.72
N THR A 236 6.30 -16.20 -9.02
CA THR A 236 6.17 -14.78 -8.68
C THR A 236 7.25 -14.33 -7.69
N MET A 237 7.52 -15.12 -6.65
CA MET A 237 8.59 -14.84 -5.68
C MET A 237 9.96 -14.83 -6.34
N VAL A 238 10.25 -15.81 -7.19
CA VAL A 238 11.51 -15.90 -7.96
C VAL A 238 11.61 -14.73 -8.94
N GLY A 239 10.54 -14.43 -9.65
CA GLY A 239 10.50 -13.33 -10.61
C GLY A 239 10.77 -11.97 -9.96
N LEU A 240 10.21 -11.72 -8.77
CA LEU A 240 10.49 -10.50 -8.00
C LEU A 240 11.99 -10.38 -7.65
N ALA A 241 12.62 -11.49 -7.23
CA ALA A 241 14.05 -11.52 -6.91
C ALA A 241 14.90 -11.22 -8.16
N GLN A 242 14.56 -11.80 -9.30
CA GLN A 242 15.22 -11.53 -10.60
C GLN A 242 15.10 -10.05 -10.99
N VAL A 243 13.90 -9.48 -10.90
CA VAL A 243 13.68 -8.04 -11.19
C VAL A 243 14.54 -7.16 -10.29
N MET A 244 14.65 -7.51 -9.00
CA MET A 244 15.48 -6.75 -8.06
C MET A 244 16.98 -6.88 -8.35
N GLU A 245 17.44 -8.04 -8.82
CA GLU A 245 18.85 -8.21 -9.26
C GLU A 245 19.16 -7.40 -10.50
N GLU A 246 18.26 -7.42 -11.49
CA GLU A 246 18.39 -6.68 -12.75
C GLU A 246 18.31 -5.15 -12.55
N ASN A 247 17.73 -4.69 -11.44
CA ASN A 247 17.51 -3.26 -11.12
C ASN A 247 18.16 -2.85 -9.79
N PRO A 248 19.48 -2.63 -9.74
CA PRO A 248 20.21 -2.36 -8.50
C PRO A 248 19.76 -1.10 -7.72
N SER A 249 19.18 -0.12 -8.41
CA SER A 249 18.67 1.13 -7.83
C SER A 249 17.31 0.97 -7.14
N VAL A 250 16.62 -0.15 -7.38
CA VAL A 250 15.32 -0.42 -6.76
C VAL A 250 15.50 -0.93 -5.33
N GLY A 251 14.87 -0.24 -4.39
CA GLY A 251 14.86 -0.60 -2.97
C GLY A 251 13.64 -1.42 -2.56
N LEU A 252 12.51 -1.26 -3.29
CA LEU A 252 11.26 -1.95 -2.98
C LEU A 252 10.42 -2.18 -4.25
N LEU A 253 9.88 -3.40 -4.38
CA LEU A 253 8.86 -3.78 -5.35
C LEU A 253 7.59 -4.20 -4.62
N GLN A 254 6.53 -3.42 -4.75
CA GLN A 254 5.20 -3.73 -4.24
C GLN A 254 4.41 -4.48 -5.31
N THR A 255 3.95 -5.68 -5.02
CA THR A 255 2.95 -6.36 -5.87
C THR A 255 1.55 -5.86 -5.52
N VAL A 256 0.58 -6.20 -6.36
CA VAL A 256 -0.83 -5.89 -6.13
C VAL A 256 -1.56 -7.18 -5.78
N PRO A 257 -1.78 -7.47 -4.49
CA PRO A 257 -2.42 -8.71 -4.11
C PRO A 257 -3.89 -8.72 -4.50
N SER A 258 -4.35 -9.89 -4.93
CA SER A 258 -5.76 -10.18 -5.18
C SER A 258 -6.40 -10.79 -3.95
N ILE A 259 -7.60 -10.34 -3.59
CA ILE A 259 -8.34 -10.91 -2.47
C ILE A 259 -8.83 -12.30 -2.83
N ILE A 260 -8.57 -13.28 -1.95
CA ILE A 260 -9.00 -14.67 -2.08
C ILE A 260 -9.66 -15.18 -0.77
N GLY A 261 -10.15 -16.40 -0.78
CA GLY A 261 -10.61 -17.09 0.43
C GLY A 261 -11.94 -16.59 0.98
N GLY A 262 -12.73 -15.82 0.22
CA GLY A 262 -14.00 -15.27 0.69
C GLY A 262 -15.00 -16.34 1.12
N ALA A 263 -15.19 -16.53 2.45
CA ALA A 263 -16.15 -17.46 3.04
C ALA A 263 -17.49 -16.78 3.34
N THR A 264 -17.48 -15.55 3.86
CA THR A 264 -18.70 -14.78 4.13
C THR A 264 -19.20 -14.03 2.90
N LEU A 265 -20.48 -13.62 2.90
CA LEU A 265 -21.04 -12.78 1.83
C LEU A 265 -20.26 -11.47 1.71
N PHE A 266 -19.85 -10.87 2.84
CA PHE A 266 -19.07 -9.65 2.90
C PHE A 266 -17.70 -9.83 2.22
N GLN A 267 -16.95 -10.88 2.55
CA GLN A 267 -15.68 -11.20 1.91
C GLN A 267 -15.82 -11.46 0.40
N ARG A 268 -16.84 -12.22 0.00
CA ARG A 268 -17.11 -12.49 -1.43
C ARG A 268 -17.40 -11.21 -2.20
N TRP A 269 -18.13 -10.28 -1.60
CA TRP A 269 -18.39 -8.97 -2.18
C TRP A 269 -17.08 -8.19 -2.35
N GLN A 270 -16.23 -8.15 -1.34
CA GLN A 270 -14.95 -7.47 -1.40
C GLN A 270 -14.01 -8.13 -2.43
N GLN A 271 -13.96 -9.44 -2.46
CA GLN A 271 -13.20 -10.21 -3.44
C GLN A 271 -13.67 -9.89 -4.88
N PHE A 272 -14.96 -9.86 -5.12
CA PHE A 272 -15.54 -9.49 -6.41
C PHE A 272 -15.16 -8.05 -6.77
N ALA A 273 -15.34 -7.12 -5.85
CA ALA A 273 -15.01 -5.72 -6.05
C ALA A 273 -13.51 -5.52 -6.37
N SER A 274 -12.62 -6.16 -5.63
CA SER A 274 -11.17 -6.12 -5.86
C SER A 274 -10.80 -6.65 -7.26
N ARG A 275 -11.37 -7.78 -7.67
CA ARG A 275 -11.09 -8.35 -8.98
C ARG A 275 -11.65 -7.54 -10.15
N LEU A 276 -12.79 -6.89 -9.95
CA LEU A 276 -13.43 -6.12 -11.00
C LEU A 276 -12.83 -4.71 -11.13
N TYR A 277 -12.66 -4.00 -10.00
CA TYR A 277 -12.23 -2.59 -10.00
C TYR A 277 -10.73 -2.42 -9.82
N GLY A 278 -10.08 -3.38 -9.15
CA GLY A 278 -8.66 -3.35 -8.82
C GLY A 278 -7.76 -3.10 -10.03
N PRO A 279 -7.86 -3.88 -11.11
CA PRO A 279 -6.92 -3.78 -12.23
C PRO A 279 -6.83 -2.39 -12.85
N ILE A 280 -7.94 -1.74 -13.17
CA ILE A 280 -7.91 -0.40 -13.81
C ILE A 280 -7.42 0.67 -12.82
N SER A 281 -7.83 0.60 -11.57
CA SER A 281 -7.39 1.56 -10.53
C SER A 281 -5.90 1.43 -10.27
N THR A 282 -5.40 0.21 -10.22
CA THR A 282 -3.98 -0.07 -9.99
C THR A 282 -3.12 0.30 -11.19
N ALA A 283 -3.57 0.00 -12.41
CA ALA A 283 -2.84 0.39 -13.62
C ALA A 283 -2.62 1.91 -13.69
N GLY A 284 -3.65 2.70 -13.33
CA GLY A 284 -3.50 4.15 -13.18
C GLY A 284 -2.48 4.54 -12.12
N LEU A 285 -2.56 3.92 -10.92
CA LEU A 285 -1.65 4.18 -9.81
C LEU A 285 -0.20 3.86 -10.17
N VAL A 286 0.06 2.72 -10.80
CA VAL A 286 1.38 2.30 -11.27
C VAL A 286 1.92 3.29 -12.29
N TRP A 287 1.09 3.76 -13.20
CA TRP A 287 1.49 4.64 -14.30
C TRP A 287 2.01 6.01 -13.84
N TRP A 288 1.39 6.63 -12.84
CA TRP A 288 1.85 7.93 -12.32
C TRP A 288 2.77 7.81 -11.10
N GLY A 289 2.73 6.67 -10.39
CA GLY A 289 3.58 6.41 -9.24
C GLY A 289 5.07 6.40 -9.60
N GLY A 290 5.43 5.66 -10.65
CA GLY A 290 6.82 5.56 -11.09
C GLY A 290 7.74 5.06 -9.99
N SER A 291 8.88 5.72 -9.82
CA SER A 291 9.88 5.43 -8.77
C SER A 291 9.51 5.93 -7.37
N GLU A 292 8.40 6.61 -7.24
CA GLU A 292 7.80 7.07 -5.99
C GLU A 292 6.49 6.35 -5.67
N ALA A 293 6.37 5.08 -6.04
CA ALA A 293 5.20 4.27 -5.72
C ALA A 293 5.00 4.14 -4.19
N THR A 294 3.79 3.76 -3.80
CA THR A 294 3.46 3.50 -2.40
C THR A 294 3.87 2.09 -1.99
N PHE A 295 4.03 1.87 -0.70
CA PHE A 295 4.19 0.57 -0.07
C PHE A 295 2.94 0.28 0.78
N TRP A 296 2.44 -0.95 0.75
CA TRP A 296 1.24 -1.39 1.47
C TRP A 296 1.53 -2.26 2.70
N GLY A 297 2.83 -2.44 2.99
CA GLY A 297 3.27 -3.15 4.20
C GLY A 297 3.39 -4.66 4.05
N HIS A 298 2.87 -5.25 2.99
CA HIS A 298 2.93 -6.68 2.71
C HIS A 298 2.96 -6.99 1.21
N ASN A 299 3.20 -8.24 0.85
CA ASN A 299 3.35 -8.72 -0.53
C ASN A 299 4.35 -7.87 -1.35
N ALA A 300 5.45 -7.53 -0.72
CA ALA A 300 6.49 -6.67 -1.30
C ALA A 300 7.88 -7.26 -1.09
N LEU A 301 8.67 -7.26 -2.15
CA LEU A 301 10.09 -7.60 -2.07
C LEU A 301 10.91 -6.34 -1.84
N VAL A 302 11.77 -6.39 -0.83
CA VAL A 302 12.54 -5.25 -0.34
C VAL A 302 14.02 -5.60 -0.31
N ARG A 303 14.87 -4.68 -0.78
CA ARG A 303 16.33 -4.81 -0.64
C ARG A 303 16.71 -4.59 0.82
N THR A 304 17.19 -5.64 1.49
CA THR A 304 17.39 -5.65 2.95
C THR A 304 18.29 -4.52 3.42
N ARG A 305 19.41 -4.30 2.73
CA ARG A 305 20.35 -3.21 3.08
C ARG A 305 19.72 -1.83 2.91
N ALA A 306 18.99 -1.60 1.81
CA ALA A 306 18.32 -0.32 1.57
C ALA A 306 17.32 0.01 2.69
N PHE A 307 16.54 -0.99 3.10
CA PHE A 307 15.55 -0.83 4.17
C PHE A 307 16.22 -0.60 5.53
N ALA A 308 17.25 -1.35 5.84
CA ALA A 308 18.02 -1.17 7.08
C ALA A 308 18.61 0.25 7.20
N GLU A 309 19.16 0.79 6.12
CA GLU A 309 19.74 2.14 6.08
C GLU A 309 18.69 3.26 6.14
N ALA A 310 17.48 3.02 5.59
CA ALA A 310 16.49 4.06 5.38
C ALA A 310 15.33 4.04 6.38
N CYS A 311 14.87 2.85 6.82
CA CYS A 311 13.54 2.66 7.40
C CYS A 311 13.51 2.45 8.92
N GLY A 312 14.56 2.80 9.64
CA GLY A 312 14.54 2.80 11.11
C GLY A 312 13.56 3.85 11.65
N LEU A 313 12.36 3.44 12.04
CA LEU A 313 11.31 4.35 12.46
C LEU A 313 11.52 4.85 13.89
N PRO A 314 11.50 6.17 14.15
CA PRO A 314 11.44 6.73 15.49
C PRO A 314 9.99 6.76 15.99
N ALA A 315 9.81 6.86 17.31
CA ALA A 315 8.54 7.25 17.87
C ALA A 315 8.30 8.76 17.66
N LEU A 316 7.07 9.13 17.32
CA LEU A 316 6.66 10.53 17.23
C LEU A 316 6.39 11.10 18.63
N SER A 317 6.81 12.32 18.89
CA SER A 317 6.57 13.00 20.17
C SER A 317 5.09 13.33 20.40
N GLY A 318 4.67 13.45 21.64
CA GLY A 318 3.30 13.83 22.03
C GLY A 318 2.31 12.67 22.12
N PRO A 319 1.06 12.96 22.54
CA PRO A 319 0.03 11.95 22.73
C PRO A 319 -0.63 11.50 21.42
N PRO A 320 -1.35 10.34 21.43
CA PRO A 320 -2.26 9.97 20.36
C PRO A 320 -3.32 11.06 20.11
N PRO A 321 -3.86 11.19 18.88
CA PRO A 321 -3.63 10.32 17.72
C PRO A 321 -2.35 10.62 16.93
N PHE A 322 -1.67 11.72 17.22
CA PHE A 322 -0.54 12.21 16.41
C PHE A 322 0.84 11.71 16.87
N GLY A 323 0.99 11.31 18.13
CA GLY A 323 2.25 10.82 18.72
C GLY A 323 2.31 9.30 18.87
N GLY A 324 3.44 8.80 19.40
CA GLY A 324 3.69 7.38 19.63
C GLY A 324 4.37 6.68 18.44
N ALA A 325 4.33 5.35 18.43
CA ALA A 325 4.83 4.56 17.30
C ALA A 325 4.02 4.86 16.04
N ILE A 326 4.70 4.92 14.89
CA ILE A 326 4.08 5.15 13.58
C ILE A 326 3.31 3.87 13.20
N MET A 327 1.99 3.97 13.08
CA MET A 327 1.12 2.80 12.92
C MET A 327 0.89 2.41 11.45
N SER A 328 0.68 3.37 10.55
CA SER A 328 0.71 3.15 9.08
C SER A 328 2.10 3.48 8.56
N HIS A 329 3.04 2.60 8.90
CA HIS A 329 4.47 2.81 8.70
C HIS A 329 4.91 2.63 7.26
N ASP A 330 4.22 1.83 6.51
CA ASP A 330 4.49 1.38 5.15
C ASP A 330 4.67 2.54 4.17
N MET A 331 3.72 3.45 4.06
CA MET A 331 3.84 4.65 3.22
C MET A 331 5.00 5.55 3.65
N VAL A 332 5.29 5.60 4.95
CA VAL A 332 6.43 6.35 5.50
C VAL A 332 7.75 5.69 5.12
N GLU A 333 7.82 4.37 5.16
CA GLU A 333 9.00 3.59 4.75
C GLU A 333 9.29 3.77 3.26
N ALA A 334 8.26 3.78 2.40
CA ALA A 334 8.42 4.12 0.99
C ALA A 334 9.02 5.54 0.80
N ALA A 335 8.51 6.53 1.54
CA ALA A 335 9.03 7.89 1.50
C ALA A 335 10.48 7.99 2.02
N LEU A 336 10.83 7.21 3.03
CA LEU A 336 12.18 7.15 3.59
C LEU A 336 13.17 6.46 2.63
N LEU A 337 12.78 5.36 1.98
CA LEU A 337 13.56 4.74 0.91
C LEU A 337 13.84 5.75 -0.20
N ARG A 338 12.81 6.45 -0.66
CA ARG A 338 12.95 7.46 -1.71
C ARG A 338 13.82 8.64 -1.28
N ARG A 339 13.71 9.08 -0.03
CA ARG A 339 14.56 10.11 0.59
C ARG A 339 16.05 9.75 0.56
N ARG A 340 16.35 8.45 0.71
CA ARG A 340 17.72 7.90 0.65
C ARG A 340 18.16 7.59 -0.78
N GLY A 341 17.28 7.80 -1.72
CA GLY A 341 17.58 7.66 -3.10
C GLY A 341 17.12 6.38 -3.74
N TRP A 342 16.63 5.42 -3.02
CA TRP A 342 16.13 4.16 -3.57
C TRP A 342 14.83 4.36 -4.32
N ALA A 343 14.67 3.70 -5.46
CA ALA A 343 13.41 3.68 -6.16
C ALA A 343 12.43 2.71 -5.48
N VAL A 344 11.17 3.10 -5.41
CA VAL A 344 10.06 2.26 -4.95
C VAL A 344 9.10 2.10 -6.11
N HIS A 345 8.91 0.88 -6.58
CA HIS A 345 8.03 0.59 -7.71
C HIS A 345 6.87 -0.30 -7.29
N MET A 346 5.78 -0.16 -8.02
CA MET A 346 4.67 -1.10 -7.97
C MET A 346 4.65 -1.91 -9.26
N ILE A 347 4.40 -3.22 -9.13
CA ILE A 347 4.38 -4.16 -10.24
C ILE A 347 3.09 -4.99 -10.20
N MET A 348 2.45 -5.12 -11.35
CA MET A 348 1.25 -5.96 -11.51
C MET A 348 1.71 -7.35 -11.94
N LEU A 349 1.61 -8.30 -11.03
CA LEU A 349 1.91 -9.72 -11.25
C LEU A 349 0.74 -10.56 -10.75
N ASP A 350 0.55 -11.70 -11.38
CA ASP A 350 -0.37 -12.73 -10.92
C ASP A 350 0.21 -13.46 -9.70
N ASP A 351 -0.59 -14.32 -9.07
CA ASP A 351 -0.20 -15.18 -7.95
C ASP A 351 0.34 -14.47 -6.71
N SER A 352 -0.15 -13.26 -6.46
CA SER A 352 0.00 -12.54 -5.20
C SER A 352 -1.37 -12.35 -4.57
N TYR A 353 -1.58 -12.86 -3.36
CA TYR A 353 -2.89 -12.97 -2.74
C TYR A 353 -2.88 -12.53 -1.28
N GLU A 354 -4.05 -12.07 -0.83
CA GLU A 354 -4.36 -11.77 0.57
C GLU A 354 -5.81 -12.17 0.90
N GLU A 355 -6.13 -12.29 2.18
CA GLU A 355 -7.51 -12.43 2.64
C GLU A 355 -8.06 -11.09 3.13
N TYR A 356 -9.38 -11.00 3.24
CA TYR A 356 -10.06 -9.80 3.71
C TYR A 356 -10.81 -10.08 5.01
N PRO A 357 -10.99 -9.09 5.91
CA PRO A 357 -11.75 -9.30 7.15
C PRO A 357 -13.11 -9.96 6.92
N PRO A 358 -13.48 -10.95 7.74
CA PRO A 358 -14.69 -11.76 7.50
C PRO A 358 -16.00 -11.00 7.71
N THR A 359 -15.98 -9.97 8.56
CA THR A 359 -17.17 -9.18 8.88
C THR A 359 -16.91 -7.69 8.80
N LEU A 360 -17.99 -6.90 8.76
CA LEU A 360 -17.91 -5.44 8.84
C LEU A 360 -17.33 -4.97 10.19
N ILE A 361 -17.55 -5.72 11.27
CA ILE A 361 -17.01 -5.40 12.59
C ILE A 361 -15.48 -5.55 12.58
N ASP A 362 -14.98 -6.65 12.04
CA ASP A 362 -13.54 -6.87 11.93
C ASP A 362 -12.88 -5.82 11.03
N LEU A 363 -13.55 -5.44 9.95
CA LEU A 363 -13.12 -4.32 9.11
C LEU A 363 -13.04 -3.01 9.91
N ALA A 364 -14.07 -2.67 10.69
CA ALA A 364 -14.09 -1.45 11.49
C ALA A 364 -12.97 -1.43 12.55
N VAL A 365 -12.65 -2.56 13.16
CA VAL A 365 -11.52 -2.71 14.10
C VAL A 365 -10.18 -2.46 13.39
N ARG A 366 -10.01 -3.01 12.18
CA ARG A 366 -8.83 -2.77 11.35
C ARG A 366 -8.72 -1.29 10.95
N ASP A 367 -9.79 -0.72 10.42
CA ASP A 367 -9.83 0.65 9.90
C ASP A 367 -9.61 1.69 10.99
N ARG A 368 -10.04 1.42 12.23
CA ARG A 368 -9.71 2.28 13.38
C ARG A 368 -8.20 2.44 13.59
N ARG A 369 -7.43 1.35 13.44
CA ARG A 369 -5.97 1.39 13.55
C ARG A 369 -5.35 2.13 12.37
N TRP A 370 -5.85 1.88 11.17
CA TRP A 370 -5.39 2.56 9.95
C TRP A 370 -5.72 4.05 9.98
N ALA A 371 -6.90 4.44 10.46
CA ALA A 371 -7.28 5.84 10.62
C ALA A 371 -6.28 6.58 11.51
N GLN A 372 -5.94 6.03 12.67
CA GLN A 372 -4.95 6.65 13.56
C GLN A 372 -3.58 6.76 12.88
N GLY A 373 -3.10 5.70 12.22
CA GLY A 373 -1.82 5.72 11.53
C GLY A 373 -1.76 6.71 10.37
N ASN A 374 -2.83 6.79 9.58
CA ASN A 374 -2.91 7.72 8.48
C ASN A 374 -3.04 9.19 8.93
N ILE A 375 -3.71 9.46 10.06
CA ILE A 375 -3.74 10.80 10.67
C ILE A 375 -2.34 11.23 11.15
N GLN A 376 -1.50 10.29 11.63
CA GLN A 376 -0.10 10.59 11.96
C GLN A 376 0.69 11.10 10.74
N HIS A 377 0.33 10.70 9.52
CA HIS A 377 0.96 11.17 8.29
C HIS A 377 0.93 12.69 8.14
N LEU A 378 -0.10 13.37 8.64
CA LEU A 378 -0.19 14.84 8.58
C LEU A 378 1.00 15.53 9.26
N ARG A 379 1.55 14.92 10.33
CA ARG A 379 2.77 15.44 10.99
C ARG A 379 4.03 15.23 10.15
N LEU A 380 4.01 14.28 9.26
CA LEU A 380 5.18 13.90 8.45
C LEU A 380 5.22 14.64 7.10
N LEU A 381 4.15 15.34 6.72
CA LEU A 381 4.11 16.10 5.46
C LEU A 381 5.23 17.14 5.35
N GLY A 382 5.64 17.75 6.48
CA GLY A 382 6.74 18.70 6.57
C GLY A 382 8.14 18.09 6.64
N SER A 383 8.27 16.74 6.64
CA SER A 383 9.55 16.06 6.83
C SER A 383 10.56 16.44 5.75
N SER A 384 11.79 16.74 6.19
CA SER A 384 12.85 17.17 5.29
C SER A 384 13.28 16.07 4.33
N GLY A 385 13.38 16.38 3.05
CA GLY A 385 13.86 15.49 1.99
C GLY A 385 12.81 14.50 1.45
N PHE A 386 11.56 14.52 1.94
CA PHE A 386 10.50 13.74 1.30
C PHE A 386 10.18 14.29 -0.08
N HIS A 387 10.06 13.38 -1.06
CA HIS A 387 9.63 13.76 -2.39
C HIS A 387 8.16 14.22 -2.39
N TRP A 388 7.79 15.16 -3.25
CA TRP A 388 6.43 15.74 -3.25
C TRP A 388 5.34 14.69 -3.53
N VAL A 389 5.63 13.68 -4.35
CA VAL A 389 4.69 12.56 -4.61
C VAL A 389 4.44 11.76 -3.35
N ASN A 390 5.48 11.46 -2.56
CA ASN A 390 5.29 10.76 -1.29
C ASN A 390 4.49 11.60 -0.28
N ARG A 391 4.71 12.93 -0.24
CA ARG A 391 3.87 13.83 0.56
C ARG A 391 2.41 13.79 0.12
N MET A 392 2.16 13.78 -1.19
CA MET A 392 0.82 13.64 -1.75
C MET A 392 0.19 12.30 -1.35
N GLN A 393 0.92 11.18 -1.43
CA GLN A 393 0.43 9.87 -1.01
C GLN A 393 0.11 9.82 0.50
N LEU A 394 0.97 10.36 1.35
CA LEU A 394 0.71 10.50 2.79
C LEU A 394 -0.55 11.34 3.07
N PHE A 395 -0.74 12.43 2.32
CA PHE A 395 -1.94 13.26 2.39
C PHE A 395 -3.19 12.51 1.91
N ILE A 396 -3.09 11.76 0.80
CA ILE A 396 -4.15 10.89 0.27
C ILE A 396 -4.55 9.85 1.34
N GLY A 397 -3.58 9.20 1.97
CA GLY A 397 -3.85 8.25 3.04
C GLY A 397 -4.62 8.87 4.21
N ALA A 398 -4.21 10.05 4.68
CA ALA A 398 -4.93 10.79 5.73
C ALA A 398 -6.32 11.24 5.26
N SER A 399 -6.44 11.73 4.05
CA SER A 399 -7.70 12.22 3.46
C SER A 399 -8.75 11.12 3.34
N ALA A 400 -8.35 9.86 3.09
CA ALA A 400 -9.28 8.73 3.03
C ALA A 400 -10.15 8.60 4.29
N PHE A 401 -9.62 8.99 5.46
CA PHE A 401 -10.33 8.96 6.73
C PHE A 401 -10.98 10.30 7.11
N LEU A 402 -10.56 11.41 6.50
CA LEU A 402 -11.12 12.75 6.75
C LEU A 402 -12.28 13.09 5.83
N THR A 403 -12.36 12.48 4.65
CA THR A 403 -13.43 12.75 3.68
C THR A 403 -14.82 12.36 4.20
N SER A 404 -14.97 11.23 4.92
CA SER A 404 -16.28 10.81 5.43
C SER A 404 -16.88 11.79 6.45
N PRO A 405 -16.15 12.27 7.48
CA PRO A 405 -16.63 13.35 8.33
C PRO A 405 -16.93 14.65 7.57
N ALA A 406 -16.09 15.00 6.57
CA ALA A 406 -16.31 16.21 5.77
C ALA A 406 -17.58 16.10 4.92
N TRP A 407 -17.88 14.93 4.34
CA TRP A 407 -19.16 14.66 3.69
C TRP A 407 -20.34 14.78 4.63
N LEU A 408 -20.23 14.27 5.85
CA LEU A 408 -21.30 14.42 6.85
C LEU A 408 -21.56 15.90 7.17
N VAL A 409 -20.52 16.71 7.34
CA VAL A 409 -20.63 18.15 7.58
C VAL A 409 -21.27 18.84 6.37
N LEU A 410 -20.85 18.52 5.14
CA LEU A 410 -21.43 19.09 3.92
C LEU A 410 -22.94 18.81 3.82
N ILE A 411 -23.33 17.54 4.03
CA ILE A 411 -24.74 17.13 3.97
C ILE A 411 -25.54 17.79 5.09
N ALA A 412 -25.05 17.80 6.33
CA ALA A 412 -25.73 18.42 7.46
C ALA A 412 -25.94 19.93 7.26
N THR A 413 -24.93 20.63 6.75
CA THR A 413 -25.03 22.07 6.45
C THR A 413 -26.08 22.32 5.36
N GLY A 414 -26.06 21.56 4.27
CA GLY A 414 -27.08 21.68 3.22
C GLY A 414 -28.50 21.38 3.71
N MET A 415 -28.67 20.39 4.61
CA MET A 415 -29.95 20.10 5.23
C MET A 415 -30.44 21.26 6.13
N ILE A 416 -29.56 21.87 6.92
CA ILE A 416 -29.91 23.00 7.79
C ILE A 416 -30.37 24.20 6.95
N GLN A 417 -29.67 24.51 5.86
CA GLN A 417 -30.08 25.57 4.94
C GLN A 417 -31.44 25.28 4.29
N ALA A 418 -31.66 24.03 3.86
CA ALA A 418 -32.95 23.62 3.28
C ALA A 418 -34.11 23.79 4.28
N LEU A 419 -33.92 23.41 5.55
CA LEU A 419 -34.93 23.55 6.59
C LEU A 419 -35.14 25.01 7.01
N GLY A 420 -34.12 25.86 6.92
CA GLY A 420 -34.17 27.30 7.21
C GLY A 420 -34.91 28.12 6.11
N GLY A 421 -35.24 27.50 4.98
CA GLY A 421 -35.85 28.18 3.86
C GLY A 421 -34.89 29.00 2.99
N GLU A 422 -33.58 28.90 3.25
CA GLU A 422 -32.53 29.63 2.52
C GLU A 422 -32.20 29.04 1.14
N LEU A 423 -32.70 27.83 0.84
CA LEU A 423 -32.54 27.16 -0.48
C LEU A 423 -33.65 27.47 -1.50
N ASN A 424 -34.37 28.60 -1.36
CA ASN A 424 -35.51 28.92 -2.19
C ASN A 424 -35.20 29.22 -3.67
N ALA A 425 -33.91 29.32 -4.03
CA ALA A 425 -33.50 29.73 -5.37
C ALA A 425 -32.43 28.83 -6.00
N VAL A 426 -32.28 27.59 -5.52
CA VAL A 426 -31.34 26.65 -6.18
C VAL A 426 -31.82 26.38 -7.60
N ASN A 427 -31.01 26.78 -8.60
CA ASN A 427 -31.31 26.45 -9.99
C ASN A 427 -31.34 24.93 -10.17
N SER A 428 -32.53 24.37 -10.25
CA SER A 428 -32.79 22.93 -10.34
C SER A 428 -32.06 22.27 -11.53
N ALA A 429 -31.88 22.99 -12.62
CA ALA A 429 -31.16 22.49 -13.80
C ALA A 429 -29.65 22.33 -13.52
N THR A 430 -29.00 23.35 -12.91
CA THR A 430 -27.58 23.28 -12.58
C THR A 430 -27.29 22.25 -11.48
N SER A 431 -28.16 22.17 -10.46
CA SER A 431 -28.05 21.15 -9.42
C SER A 431 -28.18 19.72 -9.96
N MET A 432 -29.09 19.51 -10.95
CA MET A 432 -29.21 18.23 -11.63
C MET A 432 -27.96 17.87 -12.42
N GLN A 433 -27.37 18.84 -13.14
CA GLN A 433 -26.11 18.63 -13.87
C GLN A 433 -24.95 18.24 -12.93
N VAL A 434 -24.82 18.92 -11.78
CA VAL A 434 -23.80 18.56 -10.77
C VAL A 434 -24.03 17.14 -10.26
N LEU A 435 -25.27 16.75 -9.99
CA LEU A 435 -25.63 15.40 -9.58
C LEU A 435 -25.29 14.37 -10.67
N GLU A 436 -25.66 14.61 -11.92
CA GLU A 436 -25.39 13.72 -13.05
C GLU A 436 -23.88 13.51 -13.24
N VAL A 437 -23.09 14.58 -13.22
CA VAL A 437 -21.64 14.50 -13.33
C VAL A 437 -21.04 13.75 -12.12
N THR A 438 -21.54 14.03 -10.91
CA THR A 438 -21.09 13.32 -9.70
C THR A 438 -21.36 11.82 -9.80
N LEU A 439 -22.55 11.43 -10.23
CA LEU A 439 -22.90 10.03 -10.44
C LEU A 439 -22.04 9.39 -11.54
N LEU A 440 -21.77 10.09 -12.63
CA LEU A 440 -20.89 9.62 -13.68
C LEU A 440 -19.48 9.38 -13.16
N LEU A 441 -18.91 10.29 -12.37
CA LEU A 441 -17.57 10.15 -11.82
C LEU A 441 -17.49 9.06 -10.74
N LEU A 442 -18.54 8.85 -9.95
CA LEU A 442 -18.61 7.80 -8.93
C LEU A 442 -18.80 6.39 -9.53
N PHE A 443 -19.67 6.29 -10.52
CA PHE A 443 -20.00 5.01 -11.15
C PHE A 443 -19.18 4.73 -12.41
N GLY A 444 -18.59 5.74 -13.02
CA GLY A 444 -17.75 5.62 -14.22
C GLY A 444 -16.63 4.58 -14.09
N PRO A 445 -15.82 4.59 -13.03
CA PRO A 445 -14.80 3.56 -12.84
C PRO A 445 -15.37 2.14 -12.81
N LYS A 446 -16.57 1.96 -12.26
CA LYS A 446 -17.26 0.66 -12.21
C LYS A 446 -17.71 0.21 -13.59
N LEU A 447 -18.26 1.12 -14.37
CA LEU A 447 -18.66 0.85 -15.76
C LEU A 447 -17.43 0.53 -16.64
N LEU A 448 -16.36 1.33 -16.52
CA LEU A 448 -15.11 1.08 -17.23
C LEU A 448 -14.52 -0.29 -16.87
N SER A 449 -14.61 -0.69 -15.61
CA SER A 449 -14.13 -2.00 -15.15
C SER A 449 -14.93 -3.16 -15.77
N VAL A 450 -16.26 -3.01 -15.86
CA VAL A 450 -17.12 -4.01 -16.51
C VAL A 450 -16.78 -4.11 -18.01
N ILE A 451 -16.63 -2.98 -18.70
CA ILE A 451 -16.25 -2.95 -20.12
C ILE A 451 -14.90 -3.65 -20.33
N TRP A 452 -13.92 -3.33 -19.50
CA TRP A 452 -12.62 -3.99 -19.56
C TRP A 452 -12.74 -5.50 -19.31
N ALA A 453 -13.42 -5.92 -18.26
CA ALA A 453 -13.57 -7.34 -17.91
C ALA A 453 -14.33 -8.15 -18.97
N LEU A 454 -15.22 -7.52 -19.75
CA LEU A 454 -15.91 -8.17 -20.87
C LEU A 454 -15.03 -8.24 -22.15
N SER A 455 -13.94 -7.47 -22.22
CA SER A 455 -13.04 -7.40 -23.37
C SER A 455 -11.74 -8.19 -23.16
N SER A 456 -11.43 -8.54 -21.92
CA SER A 456 -10.24 -9.35 -21.55
C SER A 456 -10.55 -10.84 -21.55
#